data_1632ff8bbfdc9376671ff41026523158
#
_entry.id   1632ff8bbfdc9376671ff41026523158
#
_cell.length_a   1.000
_cell.length_b   1.000
_cell.length_c   1.000
_cell.angle_alpha   90.00
_cell.angle_beta   90.00
_cell.angle_gamma   90.00
#
_symmetry.space_group_name_H-M   'P 1'
#
loop_
_entity.id
_entity.type
_entity.pdbx_description
1 polymer ?
#
loop_
_entity_poly.entity_id
_entity_poly.type
_entity_poly.pdbx_seq_one_letter_code
_entity_poly.pdbx_strand_id
1 'polypeptide(L)'
;MRKFDTKVQHLKYKVLREVAKLAWNDTLLEEVLDIPKKIVPGNTPTMRCCVYKERAILGDRVKLAMGGDPSNPNVIEVIETACDECPMGGYEVTNACRGCLAHRCEDACRFGAITFDENHVAHIDKTKCKECGACSRVCPYTAIISRRRPCENACKIKAISMNENRAAAIDNEKCISCGACVYQCPFGAIMDKSYILDVIDILKKSENGNKYKVFAVVAPSISSQFTYAKLGQVVSGMKKLGFHTVIEAALGADMVAFAESKELVEKGFLTSSCCPAFVSYIEKSFPDLLPFVSHNPSPMAAIAKYIKEHEAPCKVVFIGPCTAKKAEVQKEAVRPYVDVVITFEELQALYDSKDIDITTLEEDVLDNASYYGRIFARSGGLSDAVAQGLKEHGVTDFDLKALPCDGIEACKVALLRKRKNMLDANFVEGMACIGGCIGGAGCLTHGEKNKAEVDKYGKEAYEKTISDAIAML
;
A
#
# COMPACT_ATOMS: atom_id res chain seq x y z
N MET A 1 -1.40 15.43 -18.89
CA MET A 1 -1.70 14.06 -18.49
C MET A 1 -2.08 14.02 -17.01
N ARG A 2 -2.96 13.11 -16.57
CA ARG A 2 -3.41 13.08 -15.18
C ARG A 2 -2.36 12.33 -14.34
N LYS A 3 -1.70 13.03 -13.39
CA LYS A 3 -0.65 12.43 -12.53
C LYS A 3 -1.21 11.53 -11.42
N PHE A 4 -2.48 11.67 -11.06
CA PHE A 4 -3.13 10.98 -9.92
C PHE A 4 -4.51 10.45 -10.32
N ASP A 5 -4.90 9.30 -9.78
CA ASP A 5 -6.21 8.68 -10.05
C ASP A 5 -7.37 9.46 -9.44
N THR A 6 -7.18 10.00 -8.24
CA THR A 6 -8.25 10.63 -7.46
C THR A 6 -7.93 12.06 -7.05
N LYS A 7 -8.99 12.85 -6.80
CA LYS A 7 -8.84 14.18 -6.21
C LYS A 7 -8.27 14.12 -4.79
N VAL A 8 -8.53 13.02 -4.06
CA VAL A 8 -7.99 12.81 -2.71
C VAL A 8 -6.47 12.67 -2.74
N GLN A 9 -5.94 11.86 -3.66
CA GLN A 9 -4.49 11.74 -3.86
C GLN A 9 -3.87 13.08 -4.26
N HIS A 10 -4.52 13.81 -5.17
CA HIS A 10 -4.04 15.12 -5.57
C HIS A 10 -4.03 16.13 -4.41
N LEU A 11 -5.01 16.06 -3.49
CA LEU A 11 -5.02 16.90 -2.29
C LEU A 11 -3.89 16.52 -1.33
N LYS A 12 -3.67 15.21 -1.09
CA LYS A 12 -2.55 14.71 -0.30
C LYS A 12 -1.21 15.19 -0.87
N TYR A 13 -1.04 15.05 -2.18
CA TYR A 13 0.14 15.53 -2.89
C TYR A 13 0.37 17.04 -2.70
N LYS A 14 -0.68 17.88 -2.80
CA LYS A 14 -0.53 19.33 -2.57
C LYS A 14 0.04 19.63 -1.19
N VAL A 15 -0.46 18.94 -0.17
CA VAL A 15 0.04 19.13 1.21
C VAL A 15 1.50 18.68 1.31
N LEU A 16 1.83 17.48 0.81
CA LEU A 16 3.20 16.95 0.82
C LEU A 16 4.19 17.89 0.11
N ARG A 17 3.79 18.42 -1.05
CA ARG A 17 4.61 19.36 -1.82
C ARG A 17 4.90 20.65 -1.06
N GLU A 18 3.88 21.26 -0.43
CA GLU A 18 4.10 22.51 0.33
C GLU A 18 4.96 22.25 1.59
N VAL A 19 4.72 21.14 2.31
CA VAL A 19 5.55 20.74 3.45
C VAL A 19 7.01 20.53 3.00
N ALA A 20 7.23 19.79 1.92
CA ALA A 20 8.56 19.54 1.39
C ALA A 20 9.26 20.83 0.95
N LYS A 21 8.53 21.75 0.25
CA LYS A 21 9.08 23.04 -0.18
C LYS A 21 9.57 23.88 0.98
N LEU A 22 8.81 23.97 2.05
CA LEU A 22 9.20 24.71 3.25
C LEU A 22 10.36 24.03 3.98
N ALA A 23 10.38 22.68 4.00
CA ALA A 23 11.48 21.93 4.60
C ALA A 23 12.81 22.11 3.85
N TRP A 24 12.79 22.15 2.51
CA TRP A 24 13.97 22.44 1.72
C TRP A 24 14.55 23.83 2.00
N ASN A 25 13.70 24.81 2.30
CA ASN A 25 14.06 26.18 2.57
C ASN A 25 14.35 26.50 4.04
N ASP A 26 14.23 25.51 4.93
CA ASP A 26 14.37 25.66 6.40
C ASP A 26 13.34 26.62 7.05
N THR A 27 12.20 26.88 6.39
CA THR A 27 11.14 27.80 6.86
C THR A 27 9.89 27.05 7.34
N LEU A 28 9.94 25.69 7.44
CA LEU A 28 8.78 24.88 7.75
C LEU A 28 8.12 25.28 9.09
N LEU A 29 8.90 25.46 10.16
CA LEU A 29 8.36 25.77 11.49
C LEU A 29 7.69 27.15 11.55
N GLU A 30 8.14 28.09 10.73
CA GLU A 30 7.62 29.46 10.69
C GLU A 30 6.32 29.54 9.86
N GLU A 31 6.23 28.78 8.76
CA GLU A 31 5.16 28.93 7.76
C GLU A 31 4.16 27.76 7.73
N VAL A 32 4.35 26.72 8.54
CA VAL A 32 3.52 25.49 8.51
C VAL A 32 2.03 25.77 8.69
N LEU A 33 1.68 26.74 9.53
CA LEU A 33 0.28 27.12 9.80
C LEU A 33 -0.39 27.82 8.61
N ASP A 34 0.37 28.36 7.67
CA ASP A 34 -0.15 29.03 6.47
C ASP A 34 -0.42 28.05 5.32
N ILE A 35 0.07 26.82 5.37
CA ILE A 35 -0.13 25.80 4.32
C ILE A 35 -1.62 25.61 3.97
N PRO A 36 -2.55 25.45 4.93
CA PRO A 36 -3.96 25.30 4.62
C PRO A 36 -4.54 26.47 3.84
N LYS A 37 -4.08 27.70 4.14
CA LYS A 37 -4.53 28.92 3.47
C LYS A 37 -3.89 29.06 2.08
N LYS A 38 -2.65 28.61 1.89
CA LYS A 38 -1.96 28.55 0.58
C LYS A 38 -2.69 27.58 -0.37
N ILE A 39 -3.15 26.43 0.15
CA ILE A 39 -3.83 25.39 -0.65
C ILE A 39 -5.27 25.77 -0.98
N VAL A 40 -6.01 26.38 -0.03
CA VAL A 40 -7.38 26.89 -0.21
C VAL A 40 -7.40 28.38 0.11
N PRO A 41 -7.04 29.23 -0.88
CA PRO A 41 -7.07 30.67 -0.72
C PRO A 41 -8.50 31.22 -0.74
N GLY A 42 -8.68 32.45 -0.19
CA GLY A 42 -9.97 33.15 -0.22
C GLY A 42 -11.00 32.60 0.79
N ASN A 43 -12.27 32.91 0.58
CA ASN A 43 -13.36 32.60 1.51
C ASN A 43 -14.32 31.52 1.03
N THR A 44 -14.07 30.95 -0.16
CA THR A 44 -14.95 29.94 -0.77
C THR A 44 -14.34 28.55 -0.58
N PRO A 45 -15.08 27.58 -0.03
CA PRO A 45 -14.61 26.21 0.09
C PRO A 45 -14.56 25.53 -1.30
N THR A 46 -13.70 24.54 -1.46
CA THR A 46 -13.54 23.80 -2.71
C THR A 46 -14.12 22.36 -2.66
N MET A 47 -14.11 21.75 -1.48
CA MET A 47 -14.51 20.34 -1.32
C MET A 47 -15.30 20.06 -0.03
N ARG A 48 -15.52 21.04 0.85
CA ARG A 48 -16.22 20.87 2.13
C ARG A 48 -17.32 21.92 2.32
N CYS A 49 -18.12 21.76 3.35
CA CYS A 49 -19.24 22.67 3.64
C CYS A 49 -18.82 24.14 3.87
N CYS A 50 -17.62 24.38 4.39
CA CYS A 50 -17.09 25.72 4.58
C CYS A 50 -15.55 25.72 4.55
N VAL A 51 -14.99 26.89 4.27
CA VAL A 51 -13.53 27.11 4.18
C VAL A 51 -12.81 26.84 5.50
N TYR A 52 -13.44 27.09 6.63
CA TYR A 52 -12.84 26.88 7.95
C TYR A 52 -12.64 25.39 8.24
N LYS A 53 -13.66 24.56 7.99
CA LYS A 53 -13.58 23.12 8.12
C LYS A 53 -12.56 22.52 7.15
N GLU A 54 -12.55 22.99 5.90
CA GLU A 54 -11.60 22.52 4.90
C GLU A 54 -10.16 22.81 5.32
N ARG A 55 -9.88 24.02 5.82
CA ARG A 55 -8.55 24.38 6.33
C ARG A 55 -8.18 23.63 7.60
N ALA A 56 -9.11 23.35 8.51
CA ALA A 56 -8.87 22.54 9.69
C ALA A 56 -8.42 21.12 9.29
N ILE A 57 -9.15 20.49 8.37
CA ILE A 57 -8.79 19.18 7.81
C ILE A 57 -7.41 19.20 7.13
N LEU A 58 -7.10 20.28 6.40
CA LEU A 58 -5.77 20.45 5.80
C LEU A 58 -4.68 20.57 6.86
N GLY A 59 -4.94 21.24 7.98
CA GLY A 59 -4.02 21.30 9.12
C GLY A 59 -3.71 19.92 9.69
N ASP A 60 -4.72 19.06 9.84
CA ASP A 60 -4.51 17.69 10.29
C ASP A 60 -3.75 16.86 9.25
N ARG A 61 -3.97 17.08 7.93
CA ARG A 61 -3.15 16.46 6.87
C ARG A 61 -1.70 16.92 6.90
N VAL A 62 -1.44 18.18 7.23
CA VAL A 62 -0.07 18.71 7.40
C VAL A 62 0.63 17.97 8.54
N LYS A 63 -0.04 17.71 9.67
CA LYS A 63 0.54 16.88 10.76
C LYS A 63 0.95 15.51 10.26
N LEU A 64 0.09 14.83 9.47
CA LEU A 64 0.42 13.52 8.89
C LEU A 64 1.56 13.59 7.85
N ALA A 65 1.63 14.68 7.08
CA ALA A 65 2.73 14.94 6.17
C ALA A 65 4.07 15.20 6.89
N MET A 66 4.01 15.57 8.17
CA MET A 66 5.16 15.79 9.05
C MET A 66 5.49 14.57 9.94
N GLY A 67 4.92 13.39 9.69
CA GLY A 67 5.19 12.17 10.44
C GLY A 67 4.05 11.69 11.34
N GLY A 68 2.94 12.44 11.44
CA GLY A 68 1.76 12.05 12.23
C GLY A 68 1.99 12.08 13.75
N ASP A 69 1.19 11.32 14.48
CA ASP A 69 1.31 11.18 15.93
C ASP A 69 2.42 10.18 16.30
N PRO A 70 3.50 10.63 16.97
CA PRO A 70 4.58 9.73 17.40
C PRO A 70 4.15 8.67 18.41
N SER A 71 3.08 8.92 19.18
CA SER A 71 2.56 7.98 20.18
C SER A 71 1.78 6.82 19.54
N ASN A 72 1.28 6.99 18.31
CA ASN A 72 0.58 5.95 17.58
C ASN A 72 1.60 5.08 16.81
N PRO A 73 1.74 3.78 17.15
CA PRO A 73 2.69 2.90 16.46
C PRO A 73 2.28 2.55 15.03
N ASN A 74 1.00 2.79 14.66
CA ASN A 74 0.53 2.52 13.30
C ASN A 74 1.01 3.60 12.32
N VAL A 75 1.38 3.14 11.14
CA VAL A 75 1.73 4.04 10.01
C VAL A 75 0.50 4.61 9.29
N ILE A 76 -0.71 4.15 9.65
CA ILE A 76 -1.98 4.62 9.09
C ILE A 76 -2.77 5.28 10.20
N GLU A 77 -3.23 6.50 9.96
CA GLU A 77 -4.02 7.29 10.90
C GLU A 77 -5.33 7.80 10.32
N VAL A 78 -6.26 8.12 11.21
CA VAL A 78 -7.58 8.68 10.88
C VAL A 78 -7.60 10.16 11.22
N ILE A 79 -7.98 10.97 10.25
CA ILE A 79 -8.29 12.39 10.44
C ILE A 79 -9.77 12.46 10.84
N GLU A 80 -10.05 12.53 12.13
CA GLU A 80 -11.43 12.51 12.66
C GLU A 80 -12.27 13.65 12.10
N THR A 81 -11.71 14.84 11.99
CA THR A 81 -12.36 16.03 11.42
C THR A 81 -12.83 15.85 9.98
N ALA A 82 -12.24 14.92 9.25
CA ALA A 82 -12.59 14.57 7.87
C ALA A 82 -13.51 13.34 7.77
N CYS A 83 -13.72 12.61 8.87
CA CYS A 83 -14.43 11.32 8.91
C CYS A 83 -15.90 11.45 9.34
N ASP A 84 -16.59 12.49 8.94
CA ASP A 84 -17.93 12.84 9.38
C ASP A 84 -19.05 12.68 8.33
N GLU A 85 -18.68 12.55 7.05
CA GLU A 85 -19.64 12.48 5.93
C GLU A 85 -20.14 11.06 5.64
N CYS A 86 -19.53 10.04 6.23
CA CYS A 86 -19.90 8.66 5.98
C CYS A 86 -21.19 8.28 6.74
N PRO A 87 -22.05 7.43 6.14
CA PRO A 87 -23.22 6.91 6.84
C PRO A 87 -22.83 6.11 8.08
N MET A 88 -23.76 5.97 9.02
CA MET A 88 -23.53 5.19 10.24
C MET A 88 -23.37 3.67 10.01
N GLY A 89 -23.47 3.24 8.78
CA GLY A 89 -23.34 1.81 8.41
C GLY A 89 -24.64 1.02 8.55
N GLY A 90 -24.54 -0.28 8.29
CA GLY A 90 -25.63 -1.22 8.38
C GLY A 90 -26.53 -1.27 7.16
N TYR A 91 -27.68 -1.91 7.32
CA TYR A 91 -28.68 -2.02 6.26
C TYR A 91 -29.69 -0.86 6.34
N GLU A 92 -30.11 -0.39 5.17
CA GLU A 92 -31.05 0.71 5.02
C GLU A 92 -32.08 0.38 3.94
N VAL A 93 -33.32 0.77 4.15
CA VAL A 93 -34.36 0.68 3.14
C VAL A 93 -34.34 1.95 2.31
N THR A 94 -34.27 1.78 0.99
CA THR A 94 -34.27 2.91 0.04
C THR A 94 -35.70 3.20 -0.44
N ASN A 95 -35.86 4.30 -1.17
CA ASN A 95 -37.11 4.69 -1.83
C ASN A 95 -37.57 3.70 -2.94
N ALA A 96 -36.75 2.67 -3.25
CA ALA A 96 -37.16 1.56 -4.10
C ALA A 96 -38.11 0.59 -3.40
N CYS A 97 -38.36 0.71 -2.09
CA CYS A 97 -39.34 -0.09 -1.38
C CYS A 97 -40.74 0.17 -1.92
N ARG A 98 -41.47 -0.90 -2.24
CA ARG A 98 -42.82 -0.85 -2.84
C ARG A 98 -43.91 -1.26 -1.87
N GLY A 99 -43.63 -1.48 -0.61
CA GLY A 99 -44.64 -1.90 0.36
C GLY A 99 -45.32 -3.20 -0.04
N CYS A 100 -44.55 -4.21 -0.51
CA CYS A 100 -45.13 -5.41 -1.09
C CYS A 100 -45.83 -6.27 -0.02
N LEU A 101 -46.98 -6.83 -0.34
CA LEU A 101 -47.80 -7.68 0.54
C LEU A 101 -47.08 -8.91 1.07
N ALA A 102 -46.03 -9.37 0.37
CA ALA A 102 -45.32 -10.59 0.74
C ALA A 102 -44.44 -10.46 1.95
N HIS A 103 -44.10 -9.22 2.40
CA HIS A 103 -43.29 -8.89 3.58
C HIS A 103 -42.07 -9.80 3.84
N ARG A 104 -41.48 -10.39 2.76
CA ARG A 104 -40.36 -11.35 2.88
C ARG A 104 -39.20 -10.84 3.71
N CYS A 105 -38.98 -9.52 3.72
CA CYS A 105 -37.91 -8.92 4.50
C CYS A 105 -38.19 -9.00 6.01
N GLU A 106 -39.44 -8.89 6.43
CA GLU A 106 -39.89 -9.04 7.81
C GLU A 106 -39.77 -10.53 8.23
N ASP A 107 -40.31 -11.44 7.44
CA ASP A 107 -40.26 -12.90 7.70
C ASP A 107 -38.81 -13.42 7.81
N ALA A 108 -37.88 -12.87 7.03
CA ALA A 108 -36.47 -13.22 7.06
C ALA A 108 -35.74 -12.63 8.26
N CYS A 109 -36.33 -11.66 8.98
CA CYS A 109 -35.69 -10.98 10.09
C CYS A 109 -35.92 -11.70 11.44
N ARG A 110 -35.01 -12.59 11.82
CA ARG A 110 -35.08 -13.33 13.09
C ARG A 110 -35.03 -12.44 14.34
N PHE A 111 -34.69 -11.16 14.19
CA PHE A 111 -34.53 -10.21 15.28
C PHE A 111 -35.71 -9.24 15.43
N GLY A 112 -36.73 -9.36 14.58
CA GLY A 112 -37.89 -8.47 14.59
C GLY A 112 -37.51 -6.98 14.41
N ALA A 113 -36.48 -6.72 13.60
CA ALA A 113 -35.96 -5.38 13.39
C ALA A 113 -36.63 -4.65 12.20
N ILE A 114 -37.61 -5.27 11.52
CA ILE A 114 -38.31 -4.65 10.39
C ILE A 114 -39.74 -4.32 10.81
N THR A 115 -40.12 -3.11 10.53
CA THR A 115 -41.50 -2.57 10.74
C THR A 115 -41.91 -1.87 9.46
N PHE A 116 -43.22 -1.58 9.35
CA PHE A 116 -43.78 -0.86 8.20
C PHE A 116 -44.51 0.40 8.70
N ASP A 117 -44.42 1.48 7.92
CA ASP A 117 -45.15 2.68 8.16
C ASP A 117 -46.57 2.64 7.59
N GLU A 118 -47.31 3.75 7.69
CA GLU A 118 -48.68 3.91 7.16
C GLU A 118 -48.75 3.77 5.63
N ASN A 119 -47.65 3.98 4.93
CA ASN A 119 -47.49 3.80 3.47
C ASN A 119 -46.99 2.42 3.09
N HIS A 120 -46.94 1.48 4.03
CA HIS A 120 -46.39 0.15 3.89
C HIS A 120 -44.91 0.11 3.54
N VAL A 121 -44.16 1.20 3.72
CA VAL A 121 -42.71 1.20 3.48
C VAL A 121 -42.01 0.55 4.67
N ALA A 122 -41.08 -0.34 4.37
CA ALA A 122 -40.32 -1.02 5.39
C ALA A 122 -39.30 -0.08 6.07
N HIS A 123 -39.13 -0.22 7.38
CA HIS A 123 -38.14 0.47 8.19
C HIS A 123 -37.31 -0.53 8.97
N ILE A 124 -36.03 -0.23 9.19
CA ILE A 124 -35.12 -1.07 9.97
C ILE A 124 -34.81 -0.38 11.30
N ASP A 125 -35.26 -0.99 12.39
CA ASP A 125 -34.88 -0.59 13.75
C ASP A 125 -33.40 -0.93 13.98
N LYS A 126 -32.55 0.08 14.03
CA LYS A 126 -31.10 -0.06 14.18
C LYS A 126 -30.70 -0.62 15.55
N THR A 127 -31.54 -0.49 16.56
CA THR A 127 -31.26 -1.00 17.90
C THR A 127 -31.38 -2.54 17.96
N LYS A 128 -32.30 -3.10 17.16
CA LYS A 128 -32.54 -4.54 17.04
C LYS A 128 -31.73 -5.20 15.93
N CYS A 129 -31.37 -4.44 14.90
CA CYS A 129 -30.70 -4.96 13.71
C CYS A 129 -29.29 -5.49 14.05
N LYS A 130 -29.03 -6.76 13.68
CA LYS A 130 -27.71 -7.42 13.82
C LYS A 130 -26.92 -7.46 12.51
N GLU A 131 -27.31 -6.68 11.51
CA GLU A 131 -26.63 -6.54 10.21
C GLU A 131 -26.37 -7.87 9.47
N CYS A 132 -27.19 -8.88 9.69
CA CYS A 132 -27.01 -10.20 9.08
C CYS A 132 -27.33 -10.26 7.57
N GLY A 133 -27.99 -9.26 7.00
CA GLY A 133 -28.32 -9.14 5.59
C GLY A 133 -29.42 -10.06 5.08
N ALA A 134 -30.13 -10.79 5.94
CA ALA A 134 -31.18 -11.70 5.52
C ALA A 134 -32.29 -10.97 4.75
N CYS A 135 -32.74 -9.83 5.23
CA CYS A 135 -33.77 -9.00 4.60
C CYS A 135 -33.35 -8.47 3.21
N SER A 136 -32.10 -8.12 3.02
CA SER A 136 -31.57 -7.65 1.74
C SER A 136 -31.55 -8.75 0.68
N ARG A 137 -31.20 -9.98 1.06
CA ARG A 137 -31.16 -11.12 0.14
C ARG A 137 -32.50 -11.57 -0.39
N VAL A 138 -33.57 -11.35 0.37
CA VAL A 138 -34.94 -11.78 0.01
C VAL A 138 -35.79 -10.69 -0.62
N CYS A 139 -35.31 -9.44 -0.63
CA CYS A 139 -36.06 -8.34 -1.21
C CYS A 139 -36.04 -8.42 -2.74
N PRO A 140 -37.22 -8.62 -3.39
CA PRO A 140 -37.29 -8.76 -4.86
C PRO A 140 -36.99 -7.44 -5.60
N TYR A 141 -37.10 -6.31 -4.92
CA TYR A 141 -36.83 -4.98 -5.48
C TYR A 141 -35.41 -4.46 -5.16
N THR A 142 -34.58 -5.27 -4.49
CA THR A 142 -33.26 -4.83 -4.02
C THR A 142 -33.28 -3.51 -3.24
N ALA A 143 -34.43 -3.21 -2.63
CA ALA A 143 -34.67 -1.97 -1.90
C ALA A 143 -33.92 -1.87 -0.58
N ILE A 144 -33.40 -2.96 -0.05
CA ILE A 144 -32.63 -3.00 1.19
C ILE A 144 -31.15 -3.17 0.85
N ILE A 145 -30.37 -2.13 1.10
CA ILE A 145 -28.96 -2.08 0.74
C ILE A 145 -28.07 -2.01 1.98
N SER A 146 -26.85 -2.56 1.88
CA SER A 146 -25.84 -2.40 2.92
C SER A 146 -25.04 -1.12 2.66
N ARG A 147 -25.06 -0.20 3.62
CA ARG A 147 -24.27 1.05 3.56
C ARG A 147 -23.06 0.99 4.49
N ARG A 148 -22.24 -0.01 4.31
CA ARG A 148 -20.97 -0.05 5.04
C ARG A 148 -20.03 1.05 4.54
N ARG A 149 -19.23 1.57 5.44
CA ARG A 149 -18.19 2.54 5.09
C ARG A 149 -17.16 1.91 4.14
N PRO A 150 -16.69 2.64 3.13
CA PRO A 150 -15.70 2.10 2.20
C PRO A 150 -14.44 1.54 2.89
N CYS A 151 -13.96 2.19 3.96
CA CYS A 151 -12.81 1.73 4.73
C CYS A 151 -13.07 0.40 5.49
N GLU A 152 -14.25 0.22 6.06
CA GLU A 152 -14.67 -1.04 6.71
C GLU A 152 -14.79 -2.17 5.68
N ASN A 153 -15.35 -1.88 4.50
CA ASN A 153 -15.44 -2.83 3.40
C ASN A 153 -14.08 -3.25 2.85
N ALA A 154 -13.16 -2.29 2.76
CA ALA A 154 -11.80 -2.53 2.31
C ALA A 154 -10.98 -3.33 3.32
N CYS A 155 -11.27 -3.21 4.60
CA CYS A 155 -10.54 -3.89 5.67
C CYS A 155 -10.95 -5.36 5.79
N LYS A 156 -10.29 -6.24 5.05
CA LYS A 156 -10.62 -7.67 5.01
C LYS A 156 -10.28 -8.41 6.32
N ILE A 157 -9.42 -7.83 7.14
CA ILE A 157 -9.09 -8.34 8.49
C ILE A 157 -9.97 -7.75 9.59
N LYS A 158 -10.93 -6.85 9.23
CA LYS A 158 -11.86 -6.21 10.16
C LYS A 158 -11.19 -5.47 11.33
N ALA A 159 -10.09 -4.78 11.02
CA ALA A 159 -9.38 -3.92 11.98
C ALA A 159 -9.98 -2.50 12.07
N ILE A 160 -11.04 -2.19 11.32
CA ILE A 160 -11.69 -0.86 11.34
C ILE A 160 -13.08 -0.99 11.90
N SER A 161 -13.38 -0.16 12.86
CA SER A 161 -14.70 0.03 13.47
C SER A 161 -15.02 1.52 13.56
N MET A 162 -16.19 1.86 14.08
CA MET A 162 -16.61 3.22 14.36
C MET A 162 -16.42 3.52 15.85
N ASN A 163 -15.83 4.65 16.19
CA ASN A 163 -15.72 5.14 17.56
C ASN A 163 -16.99 5.89 18.00
N GLU A 164 -17.01 6.38 19.25
CA GLU A 164 -18.13 7.13 19.85
C GLU A 164 -18.41 8.44 19.09
N ASN A 165 -17.39 9.06 18.51
CA ASN A 165 -17.49 10.28 17.71
C ASN A 165 -17.95 10.03 16.26
N ARG A 166 -18.34 8.79 15.93
CA ARG A 166 -18.73 8.35 14.58
C ARG A 166 -17.60 8.44 13.56
N ALA A 167 -16.35 8.57 13.99
CA ALA A 167 -15.18 8.46 13.15
C ALA A 167 -14.72 7.01 13.06
N ALA A 168 -13.93 6.69 12.02
CA ALA A 168 -13.28 5.38 11.93
C ALA A 168 -12.21 5.26 13.01
N ALA A 169 -12.12 4.09 13.64
CA ALA A 169 -11.06 3.73 14.57
C ALA A 169 -10.34 2.48 14.07
N ILE A 170 -9.02 2.48 14.13
CA ILE A 170 -8.16 1.39 13.69
C ILE A 170 -7.67 0.62 14.91
N ASP A 171 -7.97 -0.67 14.96
CA ASP A 171 -7.42 -1.62 15.93
C ASP A 171 -5.99 -1.98 15.51
N ASN A 172 -5.00 -1.43 16.20
CA ASN A 172 -3.57 -1.59 15.88
C ASN A 172 -3.09 -3.03 16.05
N GLU A 173 -3.71 -3.80 16.95
CA GLU A 173 -3.36 -5.20 17.14
C GLU A 173 -3.76 -6.06 15.94
N LYS A 174 -4.88 -5.71 15.29
CA LYS A 174 -5.33 -6.41 14.09
C LYS A 174 -4.75 -5.81 12.80
N CYS A 175 -4.50 -4.52 12.76
CA CYS A 175 -4.06 -3.83 11.56
C CYS A 175 -2.73 -4.39 11.04
N ILE A 176 -2.66 -4.67 9.72
CA ILE A 176 -1.47 -5.15 9.01
C ILE A 176 -0.85 -4.07 8.11
N SER A 177 -1.24 -2.84 8.27
CA SER A 177 -0.73 -1.65 7.55
C SER A 177 -0.78 -1.74 6.01
N CYS A 178 -1.69 -2.56 5.44
CA CYS A 178 -1.78 -2.79 3.99
C CYS A 178 -2.23 -1.58 3.17
N GLY A 179 -2.82 -0.55 3.79
CA GLY A 179 -3.23 0.69 3.13
C GLY A 179 -4.53 0.64 2.31
N ALA A 180 -5.23 -0.50 2.23
CA ALA A 180 -6.47 -0.60 1.47
C ALA A 180 -7.53 0.44 1.89
N CYS A 181 -7.60 0.76 3.18
CA CYS A 181 -8.50 1.79 3.73
C CYS A 181 -8.09 3.22 3.32
N VAL A 182 -6.79 3.47 3.12
CA VAL A 182 -6.27 4.76 2.65
C VAL A 182 -6.77 5.03 1.23
N TYR A 183 -6.58 4.08 0.34
CA TYR A 183 -6.98 4.19 -1.07
C TYR A 183 -8.51 4.29 -1.24
N GLN A 184 -9.27 3.52 -0.45
CA GLN A 184 -10.73 3.44 -0.58
C GLN A 184 -11.50 4.56 0.11
N CYS A 185 -10.86 5.41 0.91
CA CYS A 185 -11.55 6.49 1.61
C CYS A 185 -11.90 7.65 0.65
N PRO A 186 -13.17 7.89 0.30
CA PRO A 186 -13.55 8.92 -0.68
C PRO A 186 -13.35 10.34 -0.14
N PHE A 187 -13.23 10.50 1.17
CA PHE A 187 -12.98 11.79 1.83
C PHE A 187 -11.51 12.01 2.19
N GLY A 188 -10.68 10.98 1.97
CA GLY A 188 -9.28 11.00 2.39
C GLY A 188 -9.10 11.22 3.89
N ALA A 189 -10.06 10.73 4.68
CA ALA A 189 -9.98 10.80 6.14
C ALA A 189 -8.98 9.80 6.74
N ILE A 190 -8.54 8.82 5.96
CA ILE A 190 -7.51 7.86 6.37
C ILE A 190 -6.29 8.09 5.50
N MET A 191 -5.15 8.30 6.14
CA MET A 191 -3.86 8.55 5.49
C MET A 191 -2.75 7.73 6.15
N ASP A 192 -1.70 7.46 5.39
CA ASP A 192 -0.44 6.99 5.90
C ASP A 192 0.44 8.17 6.35
N LYS A 193 1.22 7.97 7.41
CA LYS A 193 2.26 8.88 7.86
C LYS A 193 3.28 9.10 6.74
N SER A 194 3.70 10.33 6.55
CA SER A 194 4.77 10.63 5.60
C SER A 194 6.11 10.72 6.31
N TYR A 195 7.12 10.20 5.65
CA TYR A 195 8.52 10.32 6.07
C TYR A 195 9.34 11.18 5.09
N ILE A 196 8.64 12.09 4.39
CA ILE A 196 9.26 12.98 3.41
C ILE A 196 10.29 13.92 4.05
N LEU A 197 10.04 14.35 5.29
CA LEU A 197 10.97 15.21 6.05
C LEU A 197 12.26 14.47 6.40
N ASP A 198 12.17 13.20 6.77
CA ASP A 198 13.35 12.39 7.07
C ASP A 198 14.24 12.22 5.83
N VAL A 199 13.63 12.02 4.65
CA VAL A 199 14.36 11.96 3.37
C VAL A 199 15.05 13.30 3.08
N ILE A 200 14.34 14.42 3.24
CA ILE A 200 14.92 15.76 3.02
C ILE A 200 16.10 16.00 3.96
N ASP A 201 15.96 15.64 5.24
CA ASP A 201 17.02 15.76 6.23
C ASP A 201 18.25 14.91 5.87
N ILE A 202 18.03 13.64 5.48
CA ILE A 202 19.09 12.73 5.02
C ILE A 202 19.81 13.32 3.80
N LEU A 203 19.09 13.80 2.80
CA LEU A 203 19.68 14.36 1.58
C LEU A 203 20.44 15.66 1.87
N LYS A 204 19.91 16.56 2.69
CA LYS A 204 20.61 17.79 3.08
C LYS A 204 21.90 17.49 3.84
N LYS A 205 21.83 16.59 4.83
CA LYS A 205 22.99 16.21 5.68
C LYS A 205 24.04 15.39 4.93
N SER A 206 23.72 14.79 3.80
CA SER A 206 24.69 14.08 2.97
C SER A 206 25.69 15.00 2.30
N GLU A 207 25.37 16.31 2.18
CA GLU A 207 26.16 17.33 1.48
C GLU A 207 26.55 16.86 0.06
N ASN A 208 25.53 16.42 -0.71
CA ASN A 208 25.71 15.85 -2.05
C ASN A 208 26.64 14.62 -2.08
N GLY A 209 26.61 13.80 -1.04
CA GLY A 209 27.42 12.60 -0.93
C GLY A 209 28.80 12.78 -0.30
N ASN A 210 29.18 14.01 0.09
CA ASN A 210 30.47 14.27 0.70
C ASN A 210 30.61 13.65 2.10
N LYS A 211 29.53 13.63 2.90
CA LYS A 211 29.55 13.00 4.23
C LYS A 211 29.23 11.52 4.19
N TYR A 212 28.23 11.14 3.41
CA TYR A 212 27.80 9.76 3.17
C TYR A 212 26.99 9.68 1.88
N LYS A 213 27.07 8.54 1.22
CA LYS A 213 26.25 8.25 0.04
C LYS A 213 24.81 8.00 0.44
N VAL A 214 23.84 8.47 -0.38
CA VAL A 214 22.41 8.16 -0.20
C VAL A 214 21.94 7.32 -1.37
N PHE A 215 21.52 6.10 -1.08
CA PHE A 215 21.02 5.15 -2.06
C PHE A 215 19.49 5.19 -2.10
N ALA A 216 18.93 5.32 -3.30
CA ALA A 216 17.50 5.09 -3.52
C ALA A 216 17.31 3.64 -3.98
N VAL A 217 16.62 2.84 -3.18
CA VAL A 217 16.20 1.49 -3.57
C VAL A 217 14.76 1.55 -4.05
N VAL A 218 14.52 1.26 -5.34
CA VAL A 218 13.26 1.53 -6.00
C VAL A 218 12.51 0.24 -6.34
N ALA A 219 11.23 0.17 -5.94
CA ALA A 219 10.37 -0.97 -6.26
C ALA A 219 10.10 -1.06 -7.78
N PRO A 220 10.10 -2.28 -8.38
CA PRO A 220 9.94 -2.45 -9.82
C PRO A 220 8.57 -1.99 -10.36
N SER A 221 7.56 -1.83 -9.49
CA SER A 221 6.27 -1.21 -9.85
C SER A 221 6.39 0.23 -10.32
N ILE A 222 7.53 0.92 -10.11
CA ILE A 222 7.78 2.29 -10.60
C ILE A 222 7.61 2.38 -12.11
N SER A 223 7.91 1.32 -12.84
CA SER A 223 7.79 1.26 -14.31
C SER A 223 6.39 1.59 -14.83
N SER A 224 5.36 1.41 -14.00
CA SER A 224 3.95 1.68 -14.34
C SER A 224 3.41 2.99 -13.77
N GLN A 225 4.19 3.76 -13.00
CA GLN A 225 3.65 4.84 -12.17
C GLN A 225 3.80 6.24 -12.79
N PHE A 226 4.98 6.59 -13.25
CA PHE A 226 5.25 7.92 -13.83
C PHE A 226 4.97 7.93 -15.33
N THR A 227 3.73 7.61 -15.72
CA THR A 227 3.33 7.39 -17.14
C THR A 227 3.50 8.59 -18.06
N TYR A 228 3.82 9.76 -17.51
CA TYR A 228 4.06 11.01 -18.25
C TYR A 228 5.54 11.28 -18.56
N ALA A 229 6.44 10.43 -18.03
CA ALA A 229 7.89 10.49 -18.24
C ALA A 229 8.45 9.10 -18.52
N LYS A 230 9.64 9.02 -19.05
CA LYS A 230 10.36 7.75 -19.21
C LYS A 230 11.02 7.34 -17.89
N LEU A 231 11.20 6.04 -17.66
CA LEU A 231 11.80 5.54 -16.42
C LEU A 231 13.20 6.14 -16.17
N GLY A 232 14.04 6.22 -17.20
CA GLY A 232 15.36 6.85 -17.08
C GLY A 232 15.31 8.31 -16.65
N GLN A 233 14.28 9.07 -17.05
CA GLN A 233 14.05 10.45 -16.61
C GLN A 233 13.64 10.52 -15.13
N VAL A 234 12.86 9.54 -14.65
CA VAL A 234 12.51 9.40 -13.23
C VAL A 234 13.76 9.15 -12.39
N VAL A 235 14.67 8.29 -12.88
CA VAL A 235 15.97 8.02 -12.25
C VAL A 235 16.83 9.28 -12.17
N SER A 236 16.95 10.01 -13.28
CA SER A 236 17.67 11.30 -13.32
C SER A 236 17.09 12.32 -12.35
N GLY A 237 15.76 12.33 -12.21
CA GLY A 237 15.09 13.16 -11.22
C GLY A 237 15.51 12.86 -9.78
N MET A 238 15.64 11.57 -9.41
CA MET A 238 16.14 11.15 -8.11
C MET A 238 17.58 11.61 -7.88
N LYS A 239 18.46 11.44 -8.86
CA LYS A 239 19.84 11.95 -8.77
C LYS A 239 19.86 13.49 -8.61
N LYS A 240 19.00 14.21 -9.31
CA LYS A 240 18.86 15.68 -9.18
C LYS A 240 18.30 16.10 -7.81
N LEU A 241 17.53 15.25 -7.11
CA LEU A 241 17.12 15.49 -5.72
C LEU A 241 18.31 15.40 -4.74
N GLY A 242 19.36 14.68 -5.10
CA GLY A 242 20.55 14.47 -4.27
C GLY A 242 20.83 13.01 -3.90
N PHE A 243 20.09 12.05 -4.46
CA PHE A 243 20.46 10.64 -4.33
C PHE A 243 21.73 10.35 -5.12
N HIS A 244 22.68 9.66 -4.47
CA HIS A 244 23.96 9.31 -5.10
C HIS A 244 23.77 8.22 -6.16
N THR A 245 23.03 7.18 -5.80
CA THR A 245 22.80 6.02 -6.67
C THR A 245 21.35 5.55 -6.55
N VAL A 246 20.80 5.08 -7.66
CA VAL A 246 19.47 4.44 -7.73
C VAL A 246 19.68 2.97 -8.04
N ILE A 247 19.12 2.08 -7.23
CA ILE A 247 19.24 0.61 -7.36
C ILE A 247 17.83 0.01 -7.40
N GLU A 248 17.66 -1.01 -8.22
CA GLU A 248 16.41 -1.76 -8.27
C GLU A 248 16.23 -2.66 -7.04
N ALA A 249 15.10 -2.55 -6.34
CA ALA A 249 14.70 -3.56 -5.36
C ALA A 249 14.44 -4.93 -6.01
N ALA A 250 14.32 -4.96 -7.31
CA ALA A 250 14.22 -6.17 -8.12
C ALA A 250 15.47 -7.06 -8.00
N LEU A 251 16.67 -6.48 -7.83
CA LEU A 251 17.88 -7.25 -7.54
C LEU A 251 17.79 -7.98 -6.19
N GLY A 252 17.22 -7.31 -5.18
CA GLY A 252 16.91 -7.97 -3.93
C GLY A 252 15.84 -9.06 -4.08
N ALA A 253 14.92 -8.91 -5.06
CA ALA A 253 13.95 -9.95 -5.37
C ALA A 253 14.60 -11.17 -6.05
N ASP A 254 15.59 -10.97 -6.90
CA ASP A 254 16.42 -12.05 -7.44
C ASP A 254 17.13 -12.83 -6.33
N MET A 255 17.77 -12.12 -5.39
CA MET A 255 18.43 -12.74 -4.22
C MET A 255 17.45 -13.61 -3.41
N VAL A 256 16.26 -13.05 -3.13
CA VAL A 256 15.24 -13.72 -2.32
C VAL A 256 14.66 -14.93 -3.08
N ALA A 257 14.31 -14.81 -4.36
CA ALA A 257 13.76 -15.92 -5.13
C ALA A 257 14.75 -17.09 -5.23
N PHE A 258 16.02 -16.77 -5.42
CA PHE A 258 17.09 -17.77 -5.49
C PHE A 258 17.26 -18.53 -4.16
N ALA A 259 17.16 -17.83 -3.03
CA ALA A 259 17.20 -18.43 -1.70
C ALA A 259 15.90 -19.17 -1.32
N GLU A 260 14.73 -18.59 -1.64
CA GLU A 260 13.41 -19.21 -1.38
C GLU A 260 13.24 -20.52 -2.17
N SER A 261 13.78 -20.61 -3.39
CA SER A 261 13.70 -21.84 -4.18
C SER A 261 14.44 -23.01 -3.50
N LYS A 262 15.59 -22.77 -2.86
CA LYS A 262 16.28 -23.78 -2.04
C LYS A 262 15.48 -24.15 -0.79
N GLU A 263 15.05 -23.13 -0.04
CA GLU A 263 14.28 -23.32 1.19
C GLU A 263 12.99 -24.13 0.93
N LEU A 264 12.34 -23.89 -0.22
CA LEU A 264 11.15 -24.61 -0.63
C LEU A 264 11.41 -26.12 -0.82
N VAL A 265 12.53 -26.49 -1.47
CA VAL A 265 12.92 -27.88 -1.67
C VAL A 265 13.19 -28.56 -0.33
N GLU A 266 13.90 -27.89 0.56
CA GLU A 266 14.25 -28.41 1.89
C GLU A 266 13.00 -28.64 2.77
N LYS A 267 12.03 -27.72 2.73
CA LYS A 267 10.82 -27.77 3.59
C LYS A 267 9.64 -28.49 2.95
N GLY A 268 9.62 -28.66 1.63
CA GLY A 268 8.51 -29.26 0.88
C GLY A 268 7.25 -28.41 0.79
N PHE A 269 7.13 -27.36 1.61
CA PHE A 269 6.06 -26.36 1.56
C PHE A 269 6.55 -25.02 2.11
N LEU A 270 6.20 -23.92 1.43
CA LEU A 270 6.59 -22.59 1.85
C LEU A 270 5.51 -21.55 1.50
N THR A 271 5.41 -20.50 2.32
CA THR A 271 4.74 -19.24 1.93
C THR A 271 5.77 -18.15 1.78
N SER A 272 5.54 -17.22 0.87
CA SER A 272 6.45 -16.09 0.63
C SER A 272 6.58 -15.16 1.83
N SER A 273 7.73 -14.46 1.94
CA SER A 273 8.00 -13.42 2.96
C SER A 273 8.08 -12.00 2.38
N CYS A 274 8.00 -11.84 1.06
CA CYS A 274 8.24 -10.57 0.37
C CYS A 274 7.22 -9.46 0.72
N CYS A 275 5.97 -9.82 1.05
CA CYS A 275 4.91 -8.88 1.40
C CYS A 275 4.76 -8.76 2.92
N PRO A 276 5.19 -7.63 3.57
CA PRO A 276 5.14 -7.50 5.02
C PRO A 276 3.72 -7.49 5.58
N ALA A 277 2.72 -7.05 4.81
CA ALA A 277 1.33 -7.13 5.22
C ALA A 277 0.81 -8.57 5.24
N PHE A 278 1.25 -9.42 4.31
CA PHE A 278 0.89 -10.83 4.29
C PHE A 278 1.55 -11.57 5.46
N VAL A 279 2.84 -11.33 5.71
CA VAL A 279 3.54 -11.91 6.88
C VAL A 279 2.85 -11.48 8.18
N SER A 280 2.55 -10.18 8.34
CA SER A 280 1.83 -9.69 9.51
C SER A 280 0.42 -10.28 9.64
N TYR A 281 -0.24 -10.60 8.53
CA TYR A 281 -1.52 -11.31 8.55
C TYR A 281 -1.37 -12.73 9.08
N ILE A 282 -0.31 -13.44 8.70
CA ILE A 282 -0.02 -14.78 9.27
C ILE A 282 0.32 -14.66 10.75
N GLU A 283 1.23 -13.74 11.12
CA GLU A 283 1.62 -13.50 12.53
C GLU A 283 0.39 -13.29 13.44
N LYS A 284 -0.58 -12.48 12.99
CA LYS A 284 -1.74 -12.09 13.81
C LYS A 284 -2.92 -13.05 13.73
N SER A 285 -3.14 -13.74 12.60
CA SER A 285 -4.35 -14.52 12.35
C SER A 285 -4.12 -16.02 12.18
N PHE A 286 -2.91 -16.44 11.88
CA PHE A 286 -2.52 -17.83 11.63
C PHE A 286 -1.14 -18.16 12.24
N PRO A 287 -0.91 -17.91 13.55
CA PRO A 287 0.40 -18.10 14.15
C PRO A 287 0.90 -19.55 14.06
N ASP A 288 0.01 -20.50 13.94
CA ASP A 288 0.29 -21.92 13.70
C ASP A 288 0.95 -22.20 12.34
N LEU A 289 0.85 -21.27 11.40
CA LEU A 289 1.46 -21.38 10.07
C LEU A 289 2.79 -20.60 9.93
N LEU A 290 3.25 -19.90 10.96
CA LEU A 290 4.52 -19.19 10.96
C LEU A 290 5.75 -20.04 10.54
N PRO A 291 5.87 -21.31 10.96
CA PRO A 291 6.99 -22.16 10.54
C PRO A 291 7.10 -22.38 9.02
N PHE A 292 6.01 -22.13 8.30
CA PHE A 292 5.94 -22.26 6.84
C PHE A 292 6.21 -20.94 6.09
N VAL A 293 6.37 -19.83 6.79
CA VAL A 293 6.79 -18.58 6.15
C VAL A 293 8.28 -18.67 5.80
N SER A 294 8.66 -18.19 4.62
CA SER A 294 10.07 -18.11 4.24
C SER A 294 10.86 -17.31 5.26
N HIS A 295 12.04 -17.80 5.61
CA HIS A 295 12.96 -17.13 6.53
C HIS A 295 13.75 -16.00 5.84
N ASN A 296 13.66 -15.89 4.53
CA ASN A 296 14.36 -14.88 3.78
C ASN A 296 13.80 -13.48 4.08
N PRO A 297 14.66 -12.45 4.13
CA PRO A 297 14.21 -11.07 4.27
C PRO A 297 13.38 -10.66 3.04
N SER A 298 12.62 -9.58 3.16
CA SER A 298 11.96 -9.04 1.97
C SER A 298 12.99 -8.50 0.96
N PRO A 299 12.65 -8.41 -0.34
CA PRO A 299 13.53 -7.84 -1.36
C PRO A 299 14.14 -6.48 -0.99
N MET A 300 13.34 -5.60 -0.38
CA MET A 300 13.81 -4.32 0.17
C MET A 300 14.92 -4.51 1.20
N ALA A 301 14.71 -5.40 2.17
CA ALA A 301 15.67 -5.61 3.24
C ALA A 301 16.91 -6.37 2.76
N ALA A 302 16.77 -7.30 1.81
CA ALA A 302 17.88 -8.05 1.23
C ALA A 302 18.90 -7.14 0.55
N ILE A 303 18.45 -6.32 -0.41
CA ILE A 303 19.35 -5.42 -1.13
C ILE A 303 19.87 -4.29 -0.24
N ALA A 304 19.06 -3.77 0.68
CA ALA A 304 19.49 -2.74 1.62
C ALA A 304 20.59 -3.25 2.57
N LYS A 305 20.47 -4.50 3.03
CA LYS A 305 21.51 -5.16 3.81
C LYS A 305 22.82 -5.25 3.03
N TYR A 306 22.77 -5.72 1.80
CA TYR A 306 23.95 -5.79 0.92
C TYR A 306 24.61 -4.41 0.75
N ILE A 307 23.83 -3.36 0.45
CA ILE A 307 24.35 -2.00 0.30
C ILE A 307 25.04 -1.52 1.60
N LYS A 308 24.42 -1.75 2.77
CA LYS A 308 25.00 -1.33 4.07
C LYS A 308 26.31 -2.06 4.40
N GLU A 309 26.44 -3.33 3.97
CA GLU A 309 27.64 -4.12 4.23
C GLU A 309 28.82 -3.74 3.32
N HIS A 310 28.56 -3.23 2.09
CA HIS A 310 29.60 -2.97 1.10
C HIS A 310 29.89 -1.47 0.86
N GLU A 311 28.92 -0.58 1.15
CA GLU A 311 29.00 0.84 0.80
C GLU A 311 28.99 1.78 2.02
N ALA A 312 29.32 1.29 3.22
CA ALA A 312 29.34 2.13 4.41
C ALA A 312 30.49 3.19 4.36
N PRO A 313 30.25 4.45 4.83
CA PRO A 313 29.01 4.94 5.41
C PRO A 313 27.98 5.37 4.36
N CYS A 314 26.78 4.84 4.46
CA CYS A 314 25.70 5.18 3.55
C CYS A 314 24.33 5.26 4.24
N LYS A 315 23.36 5.87 3.55
CA LYS A 315 21.94 5.87 3.89
C LYS A 315 21.14 5.23 2.79
N VAL A 316 20.11 4.44 3.16
CA VAL A 316 19.25 3.71 2.21
C VAL A 316 17.82 4.19 2.39
N VAL A 317 17.26 4.74 1.32
CA VAL A 317 15.86 5.16 1.22
C VAL A 317 15.13 4.23 0.26
N PHE A 318 14.11 3.53 0.75
CA PHE A 318 13.26 2.74 -0.11
C PHE A 318 12.11 3.57 -0.69
N ILE A 319 11.89 3.45 -1.98
CA ILE A 319 10.85 4.15 -2.73
C ILE A 319 9.93 3.13 -3.40
N GLY A 320 8.65 3.10 -2.99
CA GLY A 320 7.76 2.08 -3.52
C GLY A 320 6.27 2.35 -3.27
N PRO A 321 5.39 1.41 -3.65
CA PRO A 321 3.94 1.60 -3.61
C PRO A 321 3.29 1.31 -2.26
N CYS A 322 4.09 0.97 -1.21
CA CYS A 322 3.60 0.14 -0.12
C CYS A 322 3.66 0.85 1.24
N THR A 323 2.50 1.03 1.88
CA THR A 323 2.42 1.54 3.26
C THR A 323 2.91 0.51 4.29
N ALA A 324 2.75 -0.79 4.04
CA ALA A 324 3.26 -1.82 4.94
C ALA A 324 4.80 -1.87 5.00
N LYS A 325 5.50 -1.39 3.97
CA LYS A 325 6.96 -1.20 3.99
C LYS A 325 7.39 -0.12 4.99
N LYS A 326 6.55 0.91 5.21
CA LYS A 326 6.77 1.91 6.27
C LYS A 326 6.68 1.29 7.67
N ALA A 327 5.83 0.27 7.85
CA ALA A 327 5.77 -0.48 9.11
C ALA A 327 6.90 -1.50 9.23
N GLU A 328 7.33 -2.10 8.12
CA GLU A 328 8.41 -3.09 8.10
C GLU A 328 9.75 -2.49 8.54
N VAL A 329 10.06 -1.26 8.13
CA VAL A 329 11.31 -0.59 8.51
C VAL A 329 11.41 -0.30 10.02
N GLN A 330 10.29 -0.33 10.74
CA GLN A 330 10.28 -0.18 12.20
C GLN A 330 10.67 -1.46 12.95
N LYS A 331 10.66 -2.62 12.26
CA LYS A 331 11.06 -3.91 12.85
C LYS A 331 12.57 -3.92 13.11
N GLU A 332 13.00 -4.44 14.26
CA GLU A 332 14.41 -4.53 14.66
C GLU A 332 15.30 -5.24 13.64
N ALA A 333 14.77 -6.23 12.95
CA ALA A 333 15.48 -6.98 11.92
C ALA A 333 15.75 -6.18 10.62
N VAL A 334 15.01 -5.10 10.36
CA VAL A 334 15.10 -4.31 9.12
C VAL A 334 15.68 -2.92 9.36
N ARG A 335 15.38 -2.31 10.50
CA ARG A 335 15.78 -0.97 10.89
C ARG A 335 17.28 -0.64 10.72
N PRO A 336 18.25 -1.58 10.93
CA PRO A 336 19.67 -1.30 10.70
C PRO A 336 20.03 -1.07 9.24
N TYR A 337 19.24 -1.61 8.30
CA TYR A 337 19.57 -1.63 6.88
C TYR A 337 18.82 -0.58 6.06
N VAL A 338 17.57 -0.29 6.40
CA VAL A 338 16.74 0.70 5.69
C VAL A 338 16.50 1.89 6.62
N ASP A 339 16.94 3.08 6.20
CA ASP A 339 16.82 4.28 7.01
C ASP A 339 15.39 4.88 6.91
N VAL A 340 14.82 4.94 5.72
CA VAL A 340 13.49 5.54 5.47
C VAL A 340 12.77 4.84 4.31
N VAL A 341 11.44 4.83 4.38
CA VAL A 341 10.54 4.36 3.30
C VAL A 341 9.59 5.47 2.90
N ILE A 342 9.55 5.80 1.61
CA ILE A 342 8.56 6.71 1.03
C ILE A 342 7.77 6.07 -0.11
N THR A 343 6.62 6.64 -0.41
CA THR A 343 5.74 6.22 -1.51
C THR A 343 6.05 6.95 -2.80
N PHE A 344 5.50 6.47 -3.93
CA PHE A 344 5.60 7.20 -5.20
C PHE A 344 4.87 8.55 -5.16
N GLU A 345 3.81 8.68 -4.35
CA GLU A 345 3.15 9.97 -4.12
C GLU A 345 4.09 10.98 -3.44
N GLU A 346 4.86 10.52 -2.46
CA GLU A 346 5.87 11.33 -1.78
C GLU A 346 7.03 11.69 -2.70
N LEU A 347 7.49 10.75 -3.53
CA LEU A 347 8.53 11.03 -4.54
C LEU A 347 8.08 12.11 -5.54
N GLN A 348 6.82 12.03 -6.02
CA GLN A 348 6.27 13.06 -6.90
C GLN A 348 6.25 14.44 -6.22
N ALA A 349 5.89 14.48 -4.93
CA ALA A 349 5.90 15.72 -4.16
C ALA A 349 7.32 16.28 -3.98
N LEU A 350 8.32 15.42 -3.79
CA LEU A 350 9.73 15.82 -3.73
C LEU A 350 10.20 16.46 -5.03
N TYR A 351 9.90 15.88 -6.19
CA TYR A 351 10.26 16.48 -7.47
C TYR A 351 9.68 17.89 -7.60
N ASP A 352 8.36 17.99 -7.44
CA ASP A 352 7.65 19.25 -7.67
C ASP A 352 7.95 20.30 -6.56
N SER A 353 8.45 19.89 -5.39
CA SER A 353 8.87 20.81 -4.31
C SER A 353 10.18 21.55 -4.62
N LYS A 354 11.01 20.96 -5.49
CA LYS A 354 12.26 21.56 -6.00
C LYS A 354 12.14 22.02 -7.45
N ASP A 355 10.92 22.14 -7.97
CA ASP A 355 10.64 22.52 -9.35
C ASP A 355 11.40 21.66 -10.40
N ILE A 356 11.59 20.36 -10.07
CA ILE A 356 12.23 19.40 -10.99
C ILE A 356 11.17 18.87 -11.96
N ASP A 357 11.23 19.33 -13.21
CA ASP A 357 10.46 18.73 -14.29
C ASP A 357 11.23 17.54 -14.87
N ILE A 358 10.84 16.32 -14.46
CA ILE A 358 11.51 15.11 -14.92
C ILE A 358 11.37 14.86 -16.42
N THR A 359 10.35 15.43 -17.08
CA THR A 359 10.14 15.25 -18.53
C THR A 359 11.19 15.92 -19.38
N THR A 360 11.94 16.88 -18.81
CA THR A 360 12.99 17.63 -19.48
C THR A 360 14.39 17.06 -19.25
N LEU A 361 14.51 16.03 -18.39
CA LEU A 361 15.80 15.46 -18.05
C LEU A 361 16.24 14.40 -19.08
N GLU A 362 17.55 14.26 -19.23
CA GLU A 362 18.13 13.14 -19.96
C GLU A 362 17.84 11.83 -19.24
N GLU A 363 17.74 10.74 -19.99
CA GLU A 363 17.50 9.41 -19.43
C GLU A 363 18.78 8.85 -18.79
N ASP A 364 18.66 8.32 -17.59
CA ASP A 364 19.70 7.55 -16.92
C ASP A 364 19.31 6.07 -16.88
N VAL A 365 20.30 5.19 -16.74
CA VAL A 365 20.10 3.75 -16.79
C VAL A 365 19.73 3.22 -15.42
N LEU A 366 18.72 2.36 -15.39
CA LEU A 366 18.34 1.54 -14.25
C LEU A 366 18.23 0.09 -14.73
N ASP A 367 19.29 -0.67 -14.57
CA ASP A 367 19.38 -2.04 -15.08
C ASP A 367 20.33 -2.88 -14.21
N ASN A 368 19.83 -3.25 -13.01
CA ASN A 368 20.59 -4.00 -12.01
C ASN A 368 19.98 -5.38 -11.73
N ALA A 369 18.83 -5.73 -12.34
CA ALA A 369 18.08 -6.91 -11.96
C ALA A 369 17.67 -7.74 -13.19
N SER A 370 17.35 -9.01 -12.94
CA SER A 370 16.84 -9.90 -13.99
C SER A 370 15.38 -9.60 -14.37
N TYR A 371 14.95 -10.22 -15.47
CA TYR A 371 13.53 -10.28 -15.81
C TYR A 371 12.67 -10.73 -14.62
N TYR A 372 13.10 -11.77 -13.92
CA TYR A 372 12.35 -12.39 -12.83
C TYR A 372 12.24 -11.49 -11.60
N GLY A 373 13.29 -10.78 -11.24
CA GLY A 373 13.27 -9.79 -10.16
C GLY A 373 12.31 -8.64 -10.45
N ARG A 374 12.29 -8.15 -11.69
CA ARG A 374 11.41 -7.04 -12.10
C ARG A 374 9.92 -7.40 -12.08
N ILE A 375 9.55 -8.61 -12.46
CA ILE A 375 8.15 -9.05 -12.47
C ILE A 375 7.57 -9.37 -11.09
N PHE A 376 8.37 -9.38 -10.03
CA PHE A 376 7.87 -9.52 -8.64
C PHE A 376 6.79 -8.50 -8.27
N ALA A 377 6.74 -7.36 -8.95
CA ALA A 377 5.75 -6.31 -8.67
C ALA A 377 4.32 -6.72 -8.99
N ARG A 378 4.12 -7.76 -9.81
CA ARG A 378 2.80 -8.27 -10.17
C ARG A 378 2.51 -9.62 -9.53
N SER A 379 1.22 -9.94 -9.33
CA SER A 379 0.80 -11.27 -8.88
C SER A 379 1.23 -12.35 -9.86
N GLY A 380 1.75 -13.46 -9.36
CA GLY A 380 2.36 -14.56 -10.09
C GLY A 380 3.85 -14.35 -10.42
N GLY A 381 4.38 -13.14 -10.26
CA GLY A 381 5.78 -12.84 -10.60
C GLY A 381 6.78 -13.53 -9.68
N LEU A 382 6.49 -13.62 -8.38
CA LEU A 382 7.31 -14.37 -7.44
C LEU A 382 7.26 -15.87 -7.74
N SER A 383 6.09 -16.40 -8.06
CA SER A 383 5.94 -17.82 -8.44
C SER A 383 6.78 -18.16 -9.67
N ASP A 384 6.77 -17.28 -10.69
CA ASP A 384 7.60 -17.41 -11.89
C ASP A 384 9.12 -17.38 -11.54
N ALA A 385 9.50 -16.48 -10.62
CA ALA A 385 10.91 -16.35 -10.19
C ALA A 385 11.38 -17.55 -9.37
N VAL A 386 10.55 -18.09 -8.47
CA VAL A 386 10.89 -19.33 -7.72
C VAL A 386 11.02 -20.52 -8.67
N ALA A 387 10.14 -20.63 -9.67
CA ALA A 387 10.24 -21.66 -10.70
C ALA A 387 11.57 -21.56 -11.48
N GLN A 388 12.00 -20.34 -11.80
CA GLN A 388 13.28 -20.11 -12.45
C GLN A 388 14.46 -20.43 -11.52
N GLY A 389 14.39 -20.03 -10.25
CA GLY A 389 15.42 -20.35 -9.26
C GLY A 389 15.63 -21.86 -9.09
N LEU A 390 14.56 -22.66 -9.08
CA LEU A 390 14.64 -24.13 -9.08
C LEU A 390 15.40 -24.66 -10.28
N LYS A 391 15.12 -24.13 -11.49
CA LYS A 391 15.82 -24.53 -12.74
C LYS A 391 17.31 -24.18 -12.67
N GLU A 392 17.64 -22.98 -12.19
CA GLU A 392 19.02 -22.50 -12.09
C GLU A 392 19.81 -23.27 -11.02
N HIS A 393 19.15 -23.79 -9.97
CA HIS A 393 19.75 -24.73 -9.04
C HIS A 393 19.88 -26.17 -9.58
N GLY A 394 19.38 -26.43 -10.80
CA GLY A 394 19.40 -27.79 -11.38
C GLY A 394 18.45 -28.77 -10.69
N VAL A 395 17.43 -28.29 -10.00
CA VAL A 395 16.43 -29.10 -9.32
C VAL A 395 15.45 -29.66 -10.36
N THR A 396 15.48 -30.96 -10.59
CA THR A 396 14.61 -31.67 -11.54
C THR A 396 13.52 -32.50 -10.88
N ASP A 397 13.71 -32.86 -9.62
CA ASP A 397 12.88 -33.84 -8.92
C ASP A 397 11.80 -33.19 -8.04
N PHE A 398 11.65 -31.87 -8.09
CA PHE A 398 10.67 -31.12 -7.33
C PHE A 398 9.55 -30.60 -8.24
N ASP A 399 8.33 -31.11 -8.04
CA ASP A 399 7.12 -30.63 -8.75
C ASP A 399 6.57 -29.38 -8.06
N LEU A 400 6.88 -28.20 -8.60
CA LEU A 400 6.39 -26.92 -8.09
C LEU A 400 4.90 -26.75 -8.37
N LYS A 401 4.10 -26.67 -7.32
CA LYS A 401 2.67 -26.30 -7.35
C LYS A 401 2.47 -24.95 -6.70
N ALA A 402 2.79 -23.89 -7.43
CA ALA A 402 2.65 -22.53 -6.93
C ALA A 402 1.19 -22.05 -6.98
N LEU A 403 0.77 -21.34 -5.93
CA LEU A 403 -0.53 -20.69 -5.80
C LEU A 403 -0.35 -19.19 -5.58
N PRO A 404 -0.43 -18.37 -6.63
CA PRO A 404 -0.49 -16.93 -6.47
C PRO A 404 -1.80 -16.49 -5.80
N CYS A 405 -1.69 -15.75 -4.69
CA CYS A 405 -2.82 -15.22 -3.94
C CYS A 405 -2.70 -13.69 -3.90
N ASP A 406 -3.55 -12.99 -4.64
CA ASP A 406 -3.63 -11.54 -4.60
C ASP A 406 -4.87 -11.04 -3.84
N GLY A 407 -4.61 -10.14 -2.90
CA GLY A 407 -5.59 -9.72 -1.92
C GLY A 407 -5.73 -10.65 -0.73
N ILE A 408 -6.02 -10.07 0.44
CA ILE A 408 -6.11 -10.78 1.72
C ILE A 408 -7.19 -11.88 1.73
N GLU A 409 -8.25 -11.75 0.95
CA GLU A 409 -9.29 -12.79 0.88
C GLU A 409 -8.78 -14.07 0.22
N ALA A 410 -8.03 -13.96 -0.87
CA ALA A 410 -7.39 -15.10 -1.53
C ALA A 410 -6.36 -15.75 -0.59
N CYS A 411 -5.51 -14.94 0.03
CA CYS A 411 -4.54 -15.41 1.03
C CYS A 411 -5.23 -16.16 2.17
N LYS A 412 -6.34 -15.63 2.70
CA LYS A 412 -7.12 -16.27 3.78
C LYS A 412 -7.62 -17.66 3.37
N VAL A 413 -8.16 -17.78 2.15
CA VAL A 413 -8.66 -19.07 1.66
C VAL A 413 -7.53 -20.09 1.55
N ALA A 414 -6.38 -19.71 1.01
CA ALA A 414 -5.19 -20.58 0.91
C ALA A 414 -4.70 -21.02 2.28
N LEU A 415 -4.54 -20.09 3.24
CA LEU A 415 -4.08 -20.40 4.61
C LEU A 415 -5.07 -21.30 5.37
N LEU A 416 -6.38 -21.08 5.23
CA LEU A 416 -7.40 -21.95 5.82
C LEU A 416 -7.37 -23.36 5.23
N ARG A 417 -7.16 -23.50 3.91
CA ARG A 417 -7.00 -24.81 3.26
C ARG A 417 -5.73 -25.52 3.75
N LYS A 418 -4.61 -24.77 3.87
CA LYS A 418 -3.37 -25.33 4.42
C LYS A 418 -3.55 -25.86 5.84
N ARG A 419 -4.18 -25.06 6.73
CA ARG A 419 -4.47 -25.47 8.12
C ARG A 419 -5.30 -26.75 8.20
N LYS A 420 -6.16 -26.98 7.20
CA LYS A 420 -7.01 -28.20 7.12
C LYS A 420 -6.37 -29.33 6.33
N ASN A 421 -5.13 -29.21 5.89
CA ASN A 421 -4.44 -30.14 4.98
C ASN A 421 -5.23 -30.41 3.68
N MET A 422 -5.92 -29.40 3.16
CA MET A 422 -6.74 -29.45 1.94
C MET A 422 -6.16 -28.58 0.80
N LEU A 423 -4.94 -28.12 0.95
CA LEU A 423 -4.28 -27.29 -0.06
C LEU A 423 -3.44 -28.18 -0.98
N ASP A 424 -3.79 -28.20 -2.28
CA ASP A 424 -2.99 -28.84 -3.32
C ASP A 424 -2.02 -27.81 -3.95
N ALA A 425 -1.14 -27.27 -3.13
CA ALA A 425 -0.03 -26.41 -3.54
C ALA A 425 1.10 -26.57 -2.51
N ASN A 426 2.34 -26.43 -2.98
CA ASN A 426 3.52 -26.47 -2.13
C ASN A 426 4.23 -25.10 -2.00
N PHE A 427 3.80 -24.11 -2.77
CA PHE A 427 4.26 -22.73 -2.63
C PHE A 427 3.06 -21.78 -2.68
N VAL A 428 2.94 -20.89 -1.68
CA VAL A 428 1.90 -19.85 -1.65
C VAL A 428 2.58 -18.48 -1.80
N GLU A 429 2.37 -17.85 -2.94
CA GLU A 429 2.72 -16.45 -3.13
C GLU A 429 1.64 -15.56 -2.52
N GLY A 430 1.90 -14.94 -1.37
CA GLY A 430 0.92 -14.12 -0.67
C GLY A 430 1.13 -12.62 -0.89
N MET A 431 0.18 -11.95 -1.55
CA MET A 431 0.15 -10.51 -1.76
C MET A 431 -1.09 -9.88 -1.13
N ALA A 432 -0.92 -8.87 -0.26
CA ALA A 432 -2.05 -8.21 0.39
C ALA A 432 -2.86 -7.31 -0.55
N CYS A 433 -2.23 -6.81 -1.62
CA CYS A 433 -2.86 -5.96 -2.62
C CYS A 433 -3.34 -6.77 -3.82
N ILE A 434 -4.50 -6.40 -4.39
CA ILE A 434 -5.02 -7.02 -5.61
C ILE A 434 -4.10 -6.66 -6.79
N GLY A 435 -3.72 -7.66 -7.58
CA GLY A 435 -2.77 -7.53 -8.68
C GLY A 435 -1.30 -7.51 -8.26
N GLY A 436 -0.99 -7.58 -6.96
CA GLY A 436 0.36 -7.48 -6.42
C GLY A 436 0.73 -6.06 -6.01
N CYS A 437 2.04 -5.73 -6.00
CA CYS A 437 2.54 -4.42 -5.56
C CYS A 437 2.05 -3.25 -6.43
N ILE A 438 1.68 -3.50 -7.69
CA ILE A 438 1.08 -2.51 -8.60
C ILE A 438 -0.29 -1.98 -8.13
N GLY A 439 -0.94 -2.67 -7.19
CA GLY A 439 -2.18 -2.24 -6.52
C GLY A 439 -1.95 -1.62 -5.13
N GLY A 440 -0.71 -1.26 -4.79
CA GLY A 440 -0.36 -0.69 -3.49
C GLY A 440 -0.94 0.70 -3.26
N ALA A 441 -1.25 1.03 -1.99
CA ALA A 441 -1.91 2.27 -1.62
C ALA A 441 -1.09 3.55 -1.91
N GLY A 442 0.23 3.43 -2.07
CA GLY A 442 1.13 4.54 -2.43
C GLY A 442 1.44 4.65 -3.92
N CYS A 443 0.71 3.91 -4.78
CA CYS A 443 0.77 4.05 -6.23
C CYS A 443 0.15 5.37 -6.68
N LEU A 444 0.70 5.99 -7.74
CA LEU A 444 0.11 7.17 -8.40
C LEU A 444 -1.11 6.78 -9.22
N THR A 445 -1.03 5.62 -9.88
CA THR A 445 -2.07 5.09 -10.77
C THR A 445 -2.33 3.61 -10.48
N HIS A 446 -3.60 3.22 -10.60
CA HIS A 446 -4.06 1.86 -10.46
C HIS A 446 -4.80 1.44 -11.75
N GLY A 447 -4.61 0.22 -12.19
CA GLY A 447 -5.31 -0.28 -13.37
C GLY A 447 -4.66 -1.53 -13.95
N GLU A 448 -5.43 -2.23 -14.80
CA GLU A 448 -5.00 -3.47 -15.46
C GLU A 448 -3.75 -3.29 -16.35
N LYS A 449 -3.57 -2.10 -16.92
CA LYS A 449 -2.40 -1.75 -17.74
C LYS A 449 -1.08 -1.83 -16.99
N ASN A 450 -1.09 -1.62 -15.68
CA ASN A 450 0.12 -1.63 -14.86
C ASN A 450 0.84 -2.98 -14.91
N LYS A 451 0.11 -4.08 -15.05
CA LYS A 451 0.69 -5.42 -15.21
C LYS A 451 1.49 -5.52 -16.52
N ALA A 452 0.92 -5.04 -17.62
CA ALA A 452 1.59 -5.08 -18.92
C ALA A 452 2.86 -4.20 -18.94
N GLU A 453 2.84 -3.05 -18.26
CA GLU A 453 4.02 -2.19 -18.14
C GLU A 453 5.14 -2.85 -17.32
N VAL A 454 4.79 -3.55 -16.23
CA VAL A 454 5.77 -4.33 -15.45
C VAL A 454 6.35 -5.50 -16.28
N ASP A 455 5.52 -6.23 -17.00
CA ASP A 455 5.98 -7.31 -17.88
C ASP A 455 6.89 -6.78 -19.02
N LYS A 456 6.57 -5.60 -19.56
CA LYS A 456 7.40 -4.92 -20.54
C LYS A 456 8.77 -4.55 -19.93
N TYR A 457 8.75 -3.91 -18.78
CA TYR A 457 9.98 -3.54 -18.06
C TYR A 457 10.83 -4.77 -17.70
N GLY A 458 10.19 -5.89 -17.32
CA GLY A 458 10.90 -7.15 -17.13
C GLY A 458 11.66 -7.59 -18.38
N LYS A 459 11.02 -7.53 -19.56
CA LYS A 459 11.65 -7.92 -20.84
C LYS A 459 12.83 -7.04 -21.25
N GLU A 460 12.85 -5.80 -20.77
CA GLU A 460 13.94 -4.83 -21.02
C GLU A 460 15.21 -5.13 -20.19
N ALA A 461 15.14 -6.02 -19.17
CA ALA A 461 16.30 -6.40 -18.37
C ALA A 461 17.43 -6.94 -19.25
N TYR A 462 18.66 -6.50 -18.99
CA TYR A 462 19.85 -7.03 -19.67
C TYR A 462 20.09 -8.47 -19.23
N GLU A 463 20.13 -8.71 -17.92
CA GLU A 463 20.29 -10.04 -17.37
C GLU A 463 19.01 -10.87 -17.49
N LYS A 464 19.12 -12.06 -18.06
CA LYS A 464 17.98 -12.93 -18.34
C LYS A 464 17.77 -14.01 -17.28
N THR A 465 18.79 -14.28 -16.47
CA THR A 465 18.75 -15.25 -15.39
C THR A 465 18.91 -14.57 -14.03
N ILE A 466 18.43 -15.23 -13.00
CA ILE A 466 18.55 -14.75 -11.61
C ILE A 466 20.02 -14.79 -11.17
N SER A 467 20.71 -15.89 -11.49
CA SER A 467 22.12 -16.09 -11.14
C SER A 467 23.04 -15.07 -11.80
N ASP A 468 22.79 -14.69 -13.06
CA ASP A 468 23.60 -13.66 -13.74
C ASP A 468 23.42 -12.29 -13.06
N ALA A 469 22.17 -11.91 -12.70
CA ALA A 469 21.91 -10.66 -11.99
C ALA A 469 22.59 -10.63 -10.60
N ILE A 470 22.52 -11.73 -9.84
CA ILE A 470 23.18 -11.83 -8.53
C ILE A 470 24.71 -11.82 -8.66
N ALA A 471 25.27 -12.41 -9.73
CA ALA A 471 26.72 -12.43 -9.94
C ALA A 471 27.33 -11.04 -10.17
N MET A 472 26.50 -10.02 -10.45
CA MET A 472 26.91 -8.63 -10.57
C MET A 472 27.13 -7.93 -9.21
N LEU A 473 26.70 -8.54 -8.10
CA LEU A 473 26.92 -8.09 -6.72
C LEU A 473 28.32 -8.48 -6.22
#